data_64e1c7b70a7a5e4b1ce1bf565fa23e6c
#
_entry.id   64e1c7b70a7a5e4b1ce1bf565fa23e6c
#
_cell.length_a   1.000
_cell.length_b   1.000
_cell.length_c   1.000
_cell.angle_alpha   90.00
_cell.angle_beta   90.00
_cell.angle_gamma   90.00
#
_symmetry.space_group_name_H-M   'P 1'
#
loop_
_entity.id
_entity.type
_entity.pdbx_description
1 polymer ?
#
loop_
_entity_poly.entity_id
_entity_poly.type
_entity_poly.pdbx_seq_one_letter_code
_entity_poly.pdbx_strand_id
1 'polypeptide(L)'
;MQDDYARRPDCASGKNAPGAWLAEPLNLAKHAARHSRMPPPKKASPTAAIHVFMGSDEARVKEAALLTVRQLTPPDAGDFSNDIIDGTADNSEHAGTICSNVCMALQTLPFFGGTKVVWLKYANFLGDTQTGRSQAAVDGFERILNVVESGLGSDVKFVISTSGIDKRRNAYKRISKLANIEVFDKPDTSRAGWEGPVLAMATQRARDLGITFESGALELLVQMAGDDTRQLENELIKIDLYLGERRRAGLKTVQMLVSMSRAGVLWDLGNAIGKRDLQRALDLLGTLMYQGQNAIGLLLAAIVPRVRSLLLIKDLGSRHKLNKFNYNGFCASLDGLPSSATAHLPRKKDGTGFNAYPMFLALPETGNFTLDELHAAFKACLDANVKLVTS
;
A
#
# COMPACT_ATOMS: atom_id res chain seq x y z
N MET A 1 0.73 -79.85 -3.66
CA MET A 1 0.62 -80.23 -5.04
C MET A 1 0.32 -78.99 -5.77
N GLN A 2 1.39 -78.34 -6.12
CA GLN A 2 2.04 -78.26 -7.46
C GLN A 2 1.16 -77.49 -8.43
N ASP A 3 1.67 -76.25 -8.60
CA ASP A 3 2.20 -75.64 -9.84
C ASP A 3 1.12 -75.28 -10.89
N ASP A 4 1.00 -73.99 -11.06
CA ASP A 4 1.08 -73.44 -12.41
C ASP A 4 1.47 -71.87 -12.33
N TYR A 5 2.75 -71.69 -12.52
CA TYR A 5 3.39 -70.45 -12.90
C TYR A 5 3.49 -70.38 -14.43
N ALA A 6 3.23 -69.23 -14.97
CA ALA A 6 3.69 -68.72 -16.25
C ALA A 6 2.62 -68.38 -17.27
N ARG A 7 2.46 -67.06 -17.49
CA ARG A 7 2.74 -66.37 -18.77
C ARG A 7 2.50 -64.87 -18.66
N ARG A 8 3.61 -64.11 -18.64
CA ARG A 8 3.59 -62.67 -18.95
C ARG A 8 3.57 -62.51 -20.48
N PRO A 9 2.83 -61.52 -21.01
CA PRO A 9 3.10 -61.02 -22.35
C PRO A 9 4.11 -59.86 -22.24
N ASP A 10 5.08 -59.86 -23.12
CA ASP A 10 6.12 -58.86 -23.37
C ASP A 10 5.49 -57.51 -23.66
N CYS A 11 5.91 -56.48 -22.89
CA CYS A 11 5.73 -55.08 -23.23
C CYS A 11 6.96 -54.61 -23.96
N ALA A 12 6.81 -54.39 -25.25
CA ALA A 12 7.77 -53.73 -26.10
C ALA A 12 8.07 -52.29 -25.64
N SER A 13 9.34 -52.02 -25.54
CA SER A 13 10.06 -50.77 -25.54
C SER A 13 9.26 -49.49 -25.90
N GLY A 14 8.95 -48.68 -24.89
CA GLY A 14 8.70 -47.25 -25.04
C GLY A 14 9.70 -46.48 -24.19
N LYS A 15 10.71 -45.98 -24.86
CA LYS A 15 11.71 -45.06 -24.26
C LYS A 15 11.03 -43.79 -23.83
N ASN A 16 10.72 -43.63 -22.56
CA ASN A 16 10.49 -42.33 -21.93
C ASN A 16 11.66 -42.08 -20.95
N ALA A 17 12.60 -41.28 -21.39
CA ALA A 17 13.67 -40.76 -20.57
C ALA A 17 13.10 -39.82 -19.49
N PRO A 18 13.45 -39.97 -18.21
CA PRO A 18 13.23 -38.96 -17.21
C PRO A 18 14.41 -37.97 -17.26
N GLY A 19 14.19 -36.86 -17.89
CA GLY A 19 15.26 -35.89 -17.95
C GLY A 19 14.90 -34.67 -18.75
N ALA A 20 14.38 -33.65 -18.08
CA ALA A 20 14.54 -32.25 -18.46
C ALA A 20 13.73 -31.33 -17.51
N TRP A 21 14.00 -31.46 -16.20
CA TRP A 21 13.65 -30.39 -15.23
C TRP A 21 14.95 -29.72 -14.74
N LEU A 22 15.93 -29.58 -15.63
CA LEU A 22 16.99 -28.59 -15.43
C LEU A 22 16.47 -27.30 -16.02
N ALA A 23 15.76 -26.56 -15.16
CA ALA A 23 15.46 -25.17 -15.40
C ALA A 23 16.79 -24.46 -15.74
N GLU A 24 16.84 -23.81 -16.91
CA GLU A 24 17.88 -22.82 -17.19
C GLU A 24 18.03 -21.89 -15.99
N PRO A 25 19.26 -21.51 -15.59
CA PRO A 25 19.44 -20.60 -14.47
C PRO A 25 18.69 -19.31 -14.79
N LEU A 26 17.61 -19.05 -14.01
CA LEU A 26 16.90 -17.79 -14.02
C LEU A 26 17.93 -16.67 -14.03
N ASN A 27 17.94 -15.87 -15.08
CA ASN A 27 18.85 -14.75 -15.25
C ASN A 27 18.47 -13.64 -14.26
N LEU A 28 18.74 -13.89 -12.98
CA LEU A 28 18.44 -13.03 -11.82
C LEU A 28 18.94 -11.59 -12.02
N ALA A 29 20.00 -11.41 -12.83
CA ALA A 29 20.53 -10.09 -13.13
C ALA A 29 19.61 -9.25 -14.02
N LYS A 30 18.93 -9.87 -15.01
CA LYS A 30 17.94 -9.15 -15.84
C LYS A 30 16.64 -8.87 -15.08
N HIS A 31 16.24 -9.75 -14.15
CA HIS A 31 15.10 -9.51 -13.26
C HIS A 31 15.43 -8.44 -12.21
N ALA A 32 16.59 -8.49 -11.57
CA ALA A 32 17.01 -7.47 -10.60
C ALA A 32 17.00 -6.05 -11.18
N ALA A 33 17.39 -5.87 -12.44
CA ALA A 33 17.36 -4.57 -13.11
C ALA A 33 15.94 -4.05 -13.40
N ARG A 34 14.93 -4.93 -13.52
CA ARG A 34 13.53 -4.55 -13.69
C ARG A 34 12.83 -4.25 -12.36
N HIS A 35 13.24 -4.91 -11.26
CA HIS A 35 12.62 -4.78 -9.95
C HIS A 35 13.08 -3.52 -9.17
N SER A 36 14.09 -2.80 -9.63
CA SER A 36 14.60 -1.61 -8.95
C SER A 36 13.89 -0.29 -9.32
N ARG A 37 12.79 -0.34 -10.08
CA ARG A 37 12.10 0.88 -10.50
C ARG A 37 10.62 0.84 -10.10
N MET A 38 10.33 1.32 -8.89
CA MET A 38 9.07 2.04 -8.69
C MET A 38 9.03 3.22 -9.67
N PRO A 39 7.82 3.65 -10.14
CA PRO A 39 7.74 4.84 -10.97
C PRO A 39 8.49 5.95 -10.24
N PRO A 40 9.44 6.62 -10.92
CA PRO A 40 10.19 7.67 -10.27
C PRO A 40 9.18 8.66 -9.68
N PRO A 41 9.35 9.09 -8.42
CA PRO A 41 8.64 10.24 -7.93
C PRO A 41 8.77 11.31 -9.01
N LYS A 42 7.73 12.14 -9.19
CA LYS A 42 7.78 13.26 -10.15
C LYS A 42 9.17 13.83 -10.07
N LYS A 43 9.92 13.84 -11.18
CA LYS A 43 11.33 14.23 -11.20
C LYS A 43 11.48 15.47 -10.34
N ALA A 44 12.10 15.33 -9.17
CA ALA A 44 12.54 16.46 -8.37
C ALA A 44 13.32 17.36 -9.33
N SER A 45 13.03 18.65 -9.33
CA SER A 45 13.81 19.58 -10.15
C SER A 45 15.26 19.43 -9.71
N PRO A 46 16.21 18.95 -10.55
CA PRO A 46 17.57 18.68 -10.13
C PRO A 46 18.32 19.93 -9.68
N THR A 47 17.69 21.08 -9.79
CA THR A 47 18.21 22.41 -9.40
C THR A 47 17.88 22.80 -7.95
N ALA A 48 16.94 22.13 -7.25
CA ALA A 48 16.68 22.46 -5.86
C ALA A 48 17.86 22.03 -4.98
N ALA A 49 18.31 22.92 -4.09
CA ALA A 49 19.37 22.61 -3.13
C ALA A 49 18.88 21.73 -1.97
N ILE A 50 17.55 21.72 -1.72
CA ILE A 50 16.95 21.08 -0.56
C ILE A 50 15.74 20.22 -0.99
N HIS A 51 15.74 18.97 -0.53
CA HIS A 51 14.65 18.02 -0.78
C HIS A 51 14.13 17.45 0.54
N VAL A 52 12.82 17.43 0.73
CA VAL A 52 12.16 16.88 1.91
C VAL A 52 11.19 15.80 1.48
N PHE A 53 11.42 14.58 1.95
CA PHE A 53 10.54 13.44 1.76
C PHE A 53 9.88 13.11 3.09
N MET A 54 8.55 13.18 3.15
CA MET A 54 7.85 12.96 4.40
C MET A 54 6.54 12.19 4.19
N GLY A 55 6.06 11.52 5.24
CA GLY A 55 4.77 10.85 5.22
C GLY A 55 4.75 9.56 6.03
N SER A 56 3.55 9.02 6.20
CA SER A 56 3.32 7.79 6.96
C SER A 56 3.76 6.51 6.22
N ASP A 57 4.01 6.59 4.90
CA ASP A 57 4.57 5.49 4.12
C ASP A 57 6.11 5.54 4.15
N GLU A 58 6.68 5.02 5.22
CA GLU A 58 8.13 5.04 5.46
C GLU A 58 8.93 4.36 4.34
N ALA A 59 8.38 3.33 3.72
CA ALA A 59 9.06 2.60 2.65
C ALA A 59 9.25 3.50 1.41
N ARG A 60 8.20 4.20 0.99
CA ARG A 60 8.27 5.15 -0.12
C ARG A 60 9.09 6.38 0.20
N VAL A 61 8.98 6.91 1.41
CA VAL A 61 9.84 8.02 1.89
C VAL A 61 11.31 7.66 1.78
N LYS A 62 11.68 6.45 2.28
CA LYS A 62 13.05 5.95 2.21
C LYS A 62 13.55 5.80 0.78
N GLU A 63 12.75 5.17 -0.06
CA GLU A 63 13.14 4.89 -1.44
C GLU A 63 13.30 6.18 -2.24
N ALA A 64 12.35 7.12 -2.14
CA ALA A 64 12.42 8.42 -2.80
C ALA A 64 13.66 9.21 -2.37
N ALA A 65 13.93 9.26 -1.05
CA ALA A 65 15.12 9.90 -0.53
C ALA A 65 16.41 9.25 -1.04
N LEU A 66 16.51 7.90 -1.01
CA LEU A 66 17.67 7.17 -1.48
C LEU A 66 17.93 7.38 -2.97
N LEU A 67 16.88 7.35 -3.80
CA LEU A 67 16.98 7.61 -5.23
C LEU A 67 17.49 9.03 -5.50
N THR A 68 16.97 10.01 -4.77
CA THR A 68 17.40 11.41 -4.90
C THR A 68 18.85 11.58 -4.46
N VAL A 69 19.26 11.01 -3.33
CA VAL A 69 20.67 11.02 -2.90
C VAL A 69 21.58 10.44 -3.98
N ARG A 70 21.23 9.28 -4.55
CA ARG A 70 22.00 8.66 -5.64
C ARG A 70 22.06 9.52 -6.90
N GLN A 71 20.99 10.23 -7.25
CA GLN A 71 20.97 11.13 -8.41
C GLN A 71 21.80 12.39 -8.20
N LEU A 72 21.85 12.89 -6.97
CA LEU A 72 22.62 14.08 -6.60
C LEU A 72 24.11 13.78 -6.37
N THR A 73 24.45 12.53 -6.06
CA THR A 73 25.83 12.10 -5.86
C THR A 73 26.50 11.89 -7.22
N PRO A 74 27.60 12.57 -7.54
CA PRO A 74 28.34 12.36 -8.77
C PRO A 74 28.86 10.92 -8.90
N PRO A 75 28.91 10.34 -10.11
CA PRO A 75 29.39 8.95 -10.32
C PRO A 75 30.82 8.72 -9.82
N ASP A 76 31.66 9.74 -9.88
CA ASP A 76 33.06 9.72 -9.48
C ASP A 76 33.28 10.11 -8.01
N ALA A 77 32.20 10.39 -7.29
CA ALA A 77 32.26 10.74 -5.88
C ALA A 77 32.57 9.48 -5.06
N GLY A 78 33.71 9.45 -4.40
CA GLY A 78 34.07 8.38 -3.47
C GLY A 78 33.08 8.32 -2.29
N ASP A 79 33.17 7.27 -1.47
CA ASP A 79 32.31 7.02 -0.30
C ASP A 79 32.29 8.18 0.72
N PHE A 80 33.21 9.13 0.63
CA PHE A 80 33.35 10.28 1.53
C PHE A 80 32.64 11.55 1.05
N SER A 81 31.92 11.53 -0.06
CA SER A 81 31.24 12.71 -0.60
C SER A 81 29.89 12.98 0.04
N ASN A 82 29.32 12.01 0.76
CA ASN A 82 27.99 12.11 1.38
C ASN A 82 28.07 11.98 2.88
N ASP A 83 27.42 12.91 3.61
CA ASP A 83 27.20 12.81 5.04
C ASP A 83 25.79 12.26 5.30
N ILE A 84 25.69 11.01 5.68
CA ILE A 84 24.41 10.35 6.04
C ILE A 84 24.30 10.34 7.56
N ILE A 85 23.37 11.17 8.11
CA ILE A 85 23.14 11.31 9.53
C ILE A 85 21.81 10.62 9.87
N ASP A 86 21.86 9.61 10.74
CA ASP A 86 20.66 8.97 11.24
C ASP A 86 19.91 9.95 12.17
N GLY A 87 18.67 10.24 11.82
CA GLY A 87 17.79 11.17 12.54
C GLY A 87 16.90 10.47 13.58
N THR A 88 17.17 9.18 13.90
CA THR A 88 16.41 8.47 14.92
C THR A 88 16.89 8.89 16.31
N ALA A 89 16.18 9.82 16.93
CA ALA A 89 16.48 10.29 18.27
C ALA A 89 15.76 9.44 19.32
N ASP A 90 16.50 8.96 20.32
CA ASP A 90 15.98 8.21 21.48
C ASP A 90 15.36 9.16 22.52
N ASN A 91 15.89 10.38 22.61
CA ASN A 91 15.45 11.39 23.56
C ASN A 91 15.70 12.83 23.02
N SER A 92 15.35 13.82 23.80
CA SER A 92 15.46 15.25 23.41
C SER A 92 16.89 15.74 23.26
N GLU A 93 17.82 15.28 24.09
CA GLU A 93 19.23 15.65 24.03
C GLU A 93 19.89 15.06 22.78
N HIS A 94 19.59 13.79 22.48
CA HIS A 94 20.05 13.14 21.27
C HIS A 94 19.54 13.86 20.01
N ALA A 95 18.27 14.31 20.00
CA ALA A 95 17.74 15.12 18.90
C ALA A 95 18.54 16.44 18.71
N GLY A 96 18.89 17.12 19.80
CA GLY A 96 19.75 18.33 19.75
C GLY A 96 21.13 18.05 19.18
N THR A 97 21.74 16.92 19.55
CA THR A 97 23.06 16.48 19.05
C THR A 97 23.01 16.15 17.54
N ILE A 98 21.98 15.43 17.10
CA ILE A 98 21.75 15.14 15.68
C ILE A 98 21.64 16.44 14.88
N CYS A 99 20.85 17.43 15.36
CA CYS A 99 20.73 18.71 14.70
C CYS A 99 22.06 19.47 14.61
N SER A 100 22.89 19.40 15.65
CA SER A 100 24.22 20.03 15.66
C SER A 100 25.15 19.36 14.62
N ASN A 101 25.13 18.04 14.52
CA ASN A 101 25.89 17.29 13.50
C ASN A 101 25.45 17.67 12.07
N VAL A 102 24.14 17.83 11.86
CA VAL A 102 23.59 18.30 10.56
C VAL A 102 24.10 19.70 10.24
N CYS A 103 24.07 20.64 11.21
CA CYS A 103 24.58 21.98 10.99
C CYS A 103 26.06 21.97 10.61
N MET A 104 26.88 21.19 11.30
CA MET A 104 28.31 21.04 10.97
C MET A 104 28.52 20.47 9.57
N ALA A 105 27.75 19.42 9.21
CA ALA A 105 27.83 18.81 7.91
C ALA A 105 27.45 19.78 6.77
N LEU A 106 26.42 20.59 6.97
CA LEU A 106 25.96 21.60 5.99
C LEU A 106 26.95 22.75 5.78
N GLN A 107 27.73 23.09 6.82
CA GLN A 107 28.72 24.15 6.78
C GLN A 107 30.11 23.71 6.30
N THR A 108 30.31 22.39 6.21
CA THR A 108 31.59 21.83 5.74
C THR A 108 31.55 21.63 4.23
N LEU A 109 32.53 22.17 3.53
CA LEU A 109 32.67 22.01 2.08
C LEU A 109 33.12 20.58 1.70
N PRO A 110 32.84 20.12 0.48
CA PRO A 110 33.33 18.85 0.01
C PRO A 110 34.86 18.82 -0.06
N PHE A 111 35.46 17.79 0.54
CA PHE A 111 36.93 17.73 0.71
C PHE A 111 37.70 17.56 -0.63
N PHE A 112 37.11 16.83 -1.58
CA PHE A 112 37.72 16.55 -2.89
C PHE A 112 37.10 17.38 -4.02
N GLY A 113 36.32 18.43 -3.72
CA GLY A 113 35.52 19.13 -4.74
C GLY A 113 34.28 18.33 -5.17
N GLY A 114 33.48 18.90 -6.06
CA GLY A 114 32.25 18.30 -6.53
C GLY A 114 31.05 18.50 -5.57
N THR A 115 29.96 17.78 -5.78
CA THR A 115 28.73 17.93 -5.00
C THR A 115 28.76 17.07 -3.74
N LYS A 116 28.49 17.67 -2.59
CA LYS A 116 28.29 17.02 -1.31
C LYS A 116 26.80 16.88 -1.01
N VAL A 117 26.36 15.68 -0.64
CA VAL A 117 24.97 15.46 -0.18
C VAL A 117 24.96 15.20 1.31
N VAL A 118 24.26 16.04 2.06
CA VAL A 118 23.95 15.82 3.48
C VAL A 118 22.57 15.24 3.56
N TRP A 119 22.43 14.04 4.12
CA TRP A 119 21.13 13.36 4.28
C TRP A 119 20.80 13.14 5.75
N LEU A 120 19.83 13.92 6.26
CA LEU A 120 19.17 13.64 7.54
C LEU A 120 18.13 12.56 7.33
N LYS A 121 18.50 11.33 7.71
CA LYS A 121 17.75 10.11 7.44
C LYS A 121 16.85 9.76 8.62
N TYR A 122 15.55 9.56 8.39
CA TYR A 122 14.55 9.13 9.39
C TYR A 122 14.41 10.04 10.61
N ALA A 123 14.35 11.37 10.42
CA ALA A 123 14.16 12.30 11.51
C ALA A 123 12.79 12.10 12.20
N ASN A 124 12.78 11.35 13.32
CA ASN A 124 11.56 11.03 14.08
C ASN A 124 11.09 12.16 15.02
N PHE A 125 11.91 13.19 15.20
CA PHE A 125 11.67 14.32 16.10
C PHE A 125 11.13 15.57 15.40
N LEU A 126 10.86 15.54 14.10
CA LEU A 126 10.29 16.67 13.38
C LEU A 126 8.75 16.72 13.45
N GLY A 127 8.12 15.60 13.78
CA GLY A 127 6.68 15.45 13.92
C GLY A 127 6.13 15.90 15.27
N ASP A 128 4.81 15.72 15.45
CA ASP A 128 4.11 16.02 16.71
C ASP A 128 4.26 14.86 17.73
N THR A 129 5.51 14.55 18.08
CA THR A 129 5.90 13.53 19.08
C THR A 129 6.38 14.20 20.37
N GLN A 130 6.49 13.42 21.47
CA GLN A 130 7.02 13.93 22.73
C GLN A 130 8.44 14.52 22.55
N THR A 131 9.34 13.78 21.89
CA THR A 131 10.70 14.25 21.56
C THR A 131 10.64 15.47 20.65
N GLY A 132 9.77 15.49 19.64
CA GLY A 132 9.63 16.58 18.71
C GLY A 132 9.08 17.87 19.33
N ARG A 133 8.35 17.79 20.45
CA ARG A 133 7.88 18.97 21.20
C ARG A 133 8.92 19.52 22.18
N SER A 134 10.03 18.81 22.39
CA SER A 134 11.08 19.26 23.30
C SER A 134 11.77 20.52 22.78
N GLN A 135 12.20 21.38 23.71
CA GLN A 135 12.91 22.63 23.37
C GLN A 135 14.18 22.30 22.55
N ALA A 136 14.94 21.30 22.95
CA ALA A 136 16.18 20.91 22.27
C ALA A 136 15.97 20.50 20.79
N ALA A 137 14.90 19.76 20.49
CA ALA A 137 14.56 19.38 19.12
C ALA A 137 14.08 20.60 18.31
N VAL A 138 13.24 21.46 18.91
CA VAL A 138 12.73 22.69 18.26
C VAL A 138 13.88 23.64 17.95
N ASP A 139 14.70 23.96 18.93
CA ASP A 139 15.85 24.90 18.76
C ASP A 139 16.89 24.29 17.82
N GLY A 140 17.07 22.97 17.90
CA GLY A 140 17.96 22.25 16.99
C GLY A 140 17.54 22.40 15.54
N PHE A 141 16.26 22.16 15.24
CA PHE A 141 15.75 22.29 13.87
C PHE A 141 15.72 23.74 13.39
N GLU A 142 15.41 24.71 14.27
CA GLU A 142 15.50 26.13 13.96
C GLU A 142 16.94 26.52 13.57
N ARG A 143 17.97 26.01 14.24
CA ARG A 143 19.38 26.23 13.85
C ARG A 143 19.67 25.67 12.44
N ILE A 144 19.18 24.47 12.10
CA ILE A 144 19.31 23.93 10.74
C ILE A 144 18.66 24.90 9.73
N LEU A 145 17.44 25.36 10.01
CA LEU A 145 16.74 26.30 9.13
C LEU A 145 17.51 27.63 8.95
N ASN A 146 18.12 28.14 10.00
CA ASN A 146 18.93 29.35 9.91
C ASN A 146 20.16 29.14 9.01
N VAL A 147 20.84 28.02 9.12
CA VAL A 147 21.95 27.62 8.21
C VAL A 147 21.49 27.56 6.76
N VAL A 148 20.33 26.92 6.55
CA VAL A 148 19.74 26.76 5.22
C VAL A 148 19.33 28.10 4.60
N GLU A 149 18.73 28.98 5.39
CA GLU A 149 18.28 30.32 4.96
C GLU A 149 19.46 31.29 4.71
N SER A 150 20.55 31.13 5.43
CA SER A 150 21.78 31.93 5.17
C SER A 150 22.45 31.54 3.84
N GLY A 151 21.98 30.47 3.22
CA GLY A 151 22.47 29.94 1.94
C GLY A 151 23.45 28.77 2.11
N LEU A 152 23.14 27.67 1.44
CA LEU A 152 24.07 26.55 1.31
C LEU A 152 25.09 26.85 0.20
N GLY A 153 26.30 26.33 0.35
CA GLY A 153 27.28 26.36 -0.74
C GLY A 153 26.68 25.76 -2.03
N SER A 154 27.10 26.26 -3.20
CA SER A 154 26.59 25.82 -4.51
C SER A 154 26.65 24.28 -4.67
N ASP A 155 27.64 23.70 -4.03
CA ASP A 155 28.00 22.29 -4.13
C ASP A 155 27.46 21.44 -2.98
N VAL A 156 26.66 22.03 -2.08
CA VAL A 156 26.02 21.32 -0.96
C VAL A 156 24.54 21.12 -1.25
N LYS A 157 24.07 19.87 -1.17
CA LYS A 157 22.67 19.48 -1.29
C LYS A 157 22.19 18.90 0.02
N PHE A 158 20.98 19.24 0.42
CA PHE A 158 20.39 18.76 1.67
C PHE A 158 19.15 17.94 1.42
N VAL A 159 19.14 16.72 1.95
CA VAL A 159 18.01 15.78 1.85
C VAL A 159 17.51 15.47 3.26
N ILE A 160 16.20 15.57 3.47
CA ILE A 160 15.54 15.18 4.72
C ILE A 160 14.55 14.08 4.43
N SER A 161 14.59 12.99 5.19
CA SER A 161 13.53 11.99 5.21
C SER A 161 12.97 11.86 6.63
N THR A 162 11.61 11.88 6.74
CA THR A 162 10.93 11.88 8.04
C THR A 162 9.53 11.28 7.91
N SER A 163 8.98 10.74 9.00
CA SER A 163 7.58 10.31 9.07
C SER A 163 6.59 11.48 8.99
N GLY A 164 7.03 12.71 9.25
CA GLY A 164 6.24 13.93 9.12
C GLY A 164 6.87 15.10 9.81
N ILE A 165 6.50 16.31 9.35
CA ILE A 165 6.82 17.59 10.02
C ILE A 165 5.51 18.19 10.49
N ASP A 166 5.45 18.69 11.72
CA ASP A 166 4.24 19.35 12.22
C ASP A 166 3.93 20.61 11.40
N LYS A 167 2.93 20.50 10.52
CA LYS A 167 2.53 21.55 9.56
C LYS A 167 2.04 22.84 10.23
N ARG A 168 1.70 22.79 11.54
CA ARG A 168 1.24 23.94 12.32
C ARG A 168 2.41 24.84 12.73
N ARG A 169 3.64 24.29 12.78
CA ARG A 169 4.83 25.01 13.25
C ARG A 169 5.38 25.98 12.20
N ASN A 170 5.98 27.05 12.69
CA ASN A 170 6.66 28.03 11.84
C ASN A 170 7.79 27.37 11.01
N ALA A 171 8.48 26.41 11.60
CA ALA A 171 9.54 25.65 10.95
C ALA A 171 9.09 24.99 9.64
N TYR A 172 7.87 24.40 9.61
CA TYR A 172 7.30 23.85 8.37
C TYR A 172 7.06 24.93 7.31
N LYS A 173 6.54 26.10 7.73
CA LYS A 173 6.29 27.21 6.81
C LYS A 173 7.59 27.78 6.22
N ARG A 174 8.68 27.78 6.99
CA ARG A 174 9.99 28.22 6.54
C ARG A 174 10.58 27.24 5.52
N ILE A 175 10.68 25.96 5.90
CA ILE A 175 11.28 24.96 5.00
C ILE A 175 10.46 24.74 3.72
N SER A 176 9.14 24.90 3.77
CA SER A 176 8.28 24.75 2.59
C SER A 176 8.50 25.80 1.51
N LYS A 177 9.13 26.93 1.85
CA LYS A 177 9.49 27.98 0.88
C LYS A 177 10.84 27.72 0.20
N LEU A 178 11.69 26.89 0.82
CA LEU A 178 13.08 26.68 0.42
C LEU A 178 13.31 25.31 -0.21
N ALA A 179 12.48 24.34 0.14
CA ALA A 179 12.66 22.92 -0.22
C ALA A 179 11.61 22.43 -1.23
N ASN A 180 12.02 21.48 -2.06
CA ASN A 180 11.08 20.64 -2.76
C ASN A 180 10.55 19.59 -1.79
N ILE A 181 9.25 19.63 -1.46
CA ILE A 181 8.61 18.73 -0.49
C ILE A 181 7.76 17.70 -1.24
N GLU A 182 8.04 16.44 -1.00
CA GLU A 182 7.22 15.31 -1.47
C GLU A 182 6.62 14.57 -0.28
N VAL A 183 5.30 14.29 -0.37
CA VAL A 183 4.54 13.65 0.71
C VAL A 183 4.06 12.28 0.27
N PHE A 184 4.39 11.27 1.06
CA PHE A 184 4.03 9.87 0.84
C PHE A 184 3.23 9.36 2.04
N ASP A 185 1.93 9.58 2.03
CA ASP A 185 1.06 9.08 3.08
C ASP A 185 0.44 7.73 2.68
N LYS A 186 0.36 6.82 3.65
CA LYS A 186 -0.43 5.59 3.48
C LYS A 186 -1.90 5.95 3.30
N PRO A 187 -2.61 5.22 2.45
CA PRO A 187 -4.06 5.34 2.38
C PRO A 187 -4.70 5.02 3.73
N ASP A 188 -5.68 5.81 4.14
CA ASP A 188 -6.41 5.59 5.39
C ASP A 188 -7.53 4.56 5.16
N THR A 189 -7.28 3.31 5.52
CA THR A 189 -8.24 2.20 5.36
C THR A 189 -9.52 2.33 6.19
N SER A 190 -9.53 3.22 7.19
CA SER A 190 -10.74 3.51 7.95
C SER A 190 -11.77 4.32 7.15
N ARG A 191 -11.35 4.91 6.03
CA ARG A 191 -12.20 5.75 5.18
C ARG A 191 -12.73 4.98 3.96
N ALA A 192 -14.01 5.15 3.68
CA ALA A 192 -14.61 4.64 2.45
C ALA A 192 -13.86 5.17 1.21
N GLY A 193 -13.55 4.29 0.26
CA GLY A 193 -12.86 4.64 -0.99
C GLY A 193 -11.33 4.70 -0.88
N TRP A 194 -10.74 4.17 0.19
CA TRP A 194 -9.30 4.03 0.34
C TRP A 194 -8.67 3.17 -0.78
N GLU A 195 -9.44 2.24 -1.31
CA GLU A 195 -9.01 1.32 -2.37
C GLU A 195 -8.64 2.06 -3.66
N GLY A 196 -9.29 3.19 -3.95
CA GLY A 196 -9.08 3.94 -5.19
C GLY A 196 -7.62 4.36 -5.42
N PRO A 197 -6.99 5.11 -4.49
CA PRO A 197 -5.58 5.48 -4.59
C PRO A 197 -4.63 4.27 -4.64
N VAL A 198 -4.92 3.21 -3.87
CA VAL A 198 -4.11 1.97 -3.88
C VAL A 198 -4.23 1.26 -5.21
N LEU A 199 -5.45 1.18 -5.76
CA LEU A 199 -5.70 0.58 -7.07
C LEU A 199 -5.00 1.35 -8.19
N ALA A 200 -4.99 2.69 -8.14
CA ALA A 200 -4.27 3.51 -9.11
C ALA A 200 -2.76 3.24 -9.06
N MET A 201 -2.19 3.14 -7.86
CA MET A 201 -0.78 2.80 -7.66
C MET A 201 -0.48 1.37 -8.14
N ALA A 202 -1.30 0.38 -7.79
CA ALA A 202 -1.16 -0.99 -8.24
C ALA A 202 -1.25 -1.10 -9.78
N THR A 203 -2.16 -0.35 -10.39
CA THR A 203 -2.32 -0.27 -11.86
C THR A 203 -1.06 0.26 -12.52
N GLN A 204 -0.50 1.35 -11.99
CA GLN A 204 0.73 1.92 -12.53
C GLN A 204 1.89 0.92 -12.40
N ARG A 205 2.02 0.30 -11.24
CA ARG A 205 3.09 -0.67 -11.01
C ARG A 205 2.96 -1.92 -11.87
N ALA A 206 1.74 -2.43 -12.05
CA ALA A 206 1.49 -3.54 -12.97
C ALA A 206 1.91 -3.22 -14.42
N ARG A 207 1.63 -1.98 -14.88
CA ARG A 207 2.10 -1.49 -16.19
C ARG A 207 3.63 -1.45 -16.27
N ASP A 208 4.30 -0.94 -15.25
CA ASP A 208 5.76 -0.85 -15.21
C ASP A 208 6.42 -2.24 -15.26
N LEU A 209 5.79 -3.24 -14.63
CA LEU A 209 6.18 -4.65 -14.69
C LEU A 209 5.75 -5.35 -15.99
N GLY A 210 4.91 -4.73 -16.80
CA GLY A 210 4.35 -5.33 -18.03
C GLY A 210 3.32 -6.43 -17.76
N ILE A 211 2.63 -6.39 -16.61
CA ILE A 211 1.60 -7.37 -16.22
C ILE A 211 0.23 -6.83 -16.60
N THR A 212 -0.58 -7.68 -17.24
CA THR A 212 -1.98 -7.40 -17.51
C THR A 212 -2.85 -8.21 -16.55
N PHE A 213 -3.78 -7.55 -15.87
CA PHE A 213 -4.74 -8.21 -14.99
C PHE A 213 -6.08 -8.41 -15.71
N GLU A 214 -6.70 -9.56 -15.47
CA GLU A 214 -8.10 -9.80 -15.87
C GLU A 214 -9.04 -8.93 -15.04
N SER A 215 -10.26 -8.74 -15.55
CA SER A 215 -11.29 -7.94 -14.87
C SER A 215 -11.53 -8.42 -13.43
N GLY A 216 -11.39 -7.51 -12.45
CA GLY A 216 -11.55 -7.78 -11.02
C GLY A 216 -10.33 -8.39 -10.33
N ALA A 217 -9.29 -8.82 -11.07
CA ALA A 217 -8.14 -9.48 -10.46
C ALA A 217 -7.21 -8.51 -9.73
N LEU A 218 -7.02 -7.29 -10.24
CA LEU A 218 -6.22 -6.27 -9.60
C LEU A 218 -6.92 -5.70 -8.37
N GLU A 219 -8.24 -5.54 -8.44
CA GLU A 219 -9.07 -5.12 -7.32
C GLU A 219 -9.01 -6.16 -6.18
N LEU A 220 -9.08 -7.46 -6.53
CA LEU A 220 -8.92 -8.53 -5.55
C LEU A 220 -7.54 -8.47 -4.89
N LEU A 221 -6.47 -8.24 -5.65
CA LEU A 221 -5.12 -8.08 -5.10
C LEU A 221 -5.08 -6.94 -4.07
N VAL A 222 -5.64 -5.78 -4.40
CA VAL A 222 -5.71 -4.64 -3.48
C VAL A 222 -6.51 -4.97 -2.22
N GLN A 223 -7.62 -5.68 -2.35
CA GLN A 223 -8.42 -6.11 -1.20
C GLN A 223 -7.64 -7.09 -0.29
N MET A 224 -6.88 -8.01 -0.86
CA MET A 224 -6.09 -8.97 -0.09
C MET A 224 -4.83 -8.34 0.51
N ALA A 225 -4.09 -7.53 -0.24
CA ALA A 225 -2.86 -6.88 0.21
C ALA A 225 -3.10 -5.69 1.15
N GLY A 226 -4.27 -5.02 1.04
CA GLY A 226 -4.63 -3.87 1.88
C GLY A 226 -3.91 -2.60 1.49
N ASP A 227 -3.64 -1.75 2.48
CA ASP A 227 -3.05 -0.41 2.34
C ASP A 227 -1.52 -0.38 2.49
N ASP A 228 -0.91 -1.50 2.80
CA ASP A 228 0.54 -1.58 2.90
C ASP A 228 1.17 -1.61 1.50
N THR A 229 1.72 -0.47 1.11
CA THR A 229 2.31 -0.27 -0.21
C THR A 229 3.50 -1.18 -0.46
N ARG A 230 4.27 -1.51 0.59
CA ARG A 230 5.40 -2.45 0.50
C ARG A 230 4.91 -3.88 0.30
N GLN A 231 3.86 -4.28 1.01
CA GLN A 231 3.25 -5.60 0.81
C GLN A 231 2.70 -5.70 -0.61
N LEU A 232 1.96 -4.68 -1.07
CA LEU A 232 1.43 -4.63 -2.43
C LEU A 232 2.52 -4.77 -3.50
N GLU A 233 3.64 -4.07 -3.34
CA GLU A 233 4.80 -4.17 -4.22
C GLU A 233 5.37 -5.60 -4.24
N ASN A 234 5.57 -6.20 -3.07
CA ASN A 234 6.08 -7.56 -2.96
C ASN A 234 5.13 -8.59 -3.60
N GLU A 235 3.81 -8.40 -3.45
CA GLU A 235 2.82 -9.29 -4.07
C GLU A 235 2.82 -9.14 -5.60
N LEU A 236 2.97 -7.93 -6.13
CA LEU A 236 3.09 -7.70 -7.57
C LEU A 236 4.38 -8.32 -8.14
N ILE A 237 5.51 -8.20 -7.45
CA ILE A 237 6.78 -8.85 -7.82
C ILE A 237 6.63 -10.37 -7.81
N LYS A 238 5.98 -10.93 -6.80
CA LYS A 238 5.71 -12.37 -6.70
C LYS A 238 4.85 -12.88 -7.86
N ILE A 239 3.84 -12.12 -8.24
CA ILE A 239 3.00 -12.43 -9.41
C ILE A 239 3.84 -12.34 -10.70
N ASP A 240 4.68 -11.32 -10.86
CA ASP A 240 5.57 -11.15 -12.02
C ASP A 240 6.49 -12.37 -12.19
N LEU A 241 7.14 -12.79 -11.10
CA LEU A 241 8.02 -13.97 -11.09
C LEU A 241 7.28 -15.26 -11.45
N TYR A 242 6.05 -15.44 -10.92
CA TYR A 242 5.24 -16.62 -11.20
C TYR A 242 4.76 -16.68 -12.66
N LEU A 243 4.37 -15.54 -13.22
CA LEU A 243 3.86 -15.46 -14.58
C LEU A 243 4.95 -15.70 -15.63
N GLY A 244 6.19 -15.30 -15.36
CA GLY A 244 7.28 -15.37 -16.33
C GLY A 244 6.92 -14.64 -17.61
N GLU A 245 6.86 -15.37 -18.75
CA GLU A 245 6.53 -14.78 -20.05
C GLU A 245 5.03 -14.59 -20.29
N ARG A 246 4.16 -15.25 -19.52
CA ARG A 246 2.69 -15.22 -19.73
C ARG A 246 2.04 -13.87 -19.51
N ARG A 247 2.63 -13.01 -18.69
CA ARG A 247 2.26 -11.59 -18.47
C ARG A 247 0.77 -11.32 -18.17
N ARG A 248 -0.06 -12.32 -17.92
CA ARG A 248 -1.49 -12.17 -17.65
C ARG A 248 -1.88 -12.87 -16.36
N ALA A 249 -2.40 -12.11 -15.41
CA ALA A 249 -2.85 -12.60 -14.11
C ALA A 249 -4.39 -12.59 -14.03
N GLY A 250 -4.97 -13.74 -13.71
CA GLY A 250 -6.39 -13.89 -13.44
C GLY A 250 -6.71 -13.97 -11.96
N LEU A 251 -8.00 -14.01 -11.60
CA LEU A 251 -8.48 -14.12 -10.23
C LEU A 251 -7.85 -15.31 -9.49
N LYS A 252 -7.76 -16.50 -10.14
CA LYS A 252 -7.15 -17.69 -9.54
C LYS A 252 -5.67 -17.49 -9.19
N THR A 253 -4.92 -16.79 -10.04
CA THR A 253 -3.51 -16.48 -9.80
C THR A 253 -3.36 -15.60 -8.55
N VAL A 254 -4.19 -14.57 -8.42
CA VAL A 254 -4.20 -13.69 -7.25
C VAL A 254 -4.55 -14.47 -5.98
N GLN A 255 -5.62 -15.26 -6.00
CA GLN A 255 -6.05 -16.06 -4.85
C GLN A 255 -5.00 -17.07 -4.39
N MET A 256 -4.22 -17.62 -5.30
CA MET A 256 -3.18 -18.61 -5.00
C MET A 256 -1.91 -17.98 -4.43
N LEU A 257 -1.51 -16.82 -4.93
CA LEU A 257 -0.21 -16.24 -4.64
C LEU A 257 -0.23 -15.17 -3.56
N VAL A 258 -1.30 -14.36 -3.50
CA VAL A 258 -1.34 -13.18 -2.64
C VAL A 258 -1.65 -13.57 -1.20
N SER A 259 -0.78 -13.14 -0.30
CA SER A 259 -0.98 -13.34 1.14
C SER A 259 -2.00 -12.35 1.68
N MET A 260 -2.92 -12.81 2.52
CA MET A 260 -3.88 -11.92 3.17
C MET A 260 -3.21 -11.00 4.19
N SER A 261 -3.36 -9.70 3.99
CA SER A 261 -3.04 -8.69 4.98
C SER A 261 -4.10 -8.67 6.10
N ARG A 262 -3.85 -7.85 7.12
CA ARG A 262 -4.88 -7.57 8.15
C ARG A 262 -6.18 -7.04 7.54
N ALA A 263 -6.09 -6.13 6.58
CA ALA A 263 -7.24 -5.62 5.83
C ALA A 263 -7.93 -6.74 5.04
N GLY A 264 -7.17 -7.68 4.48
CA GLY A 264 -7.70 -8.86 3.82
C GLY A 264 -8.49 -9.79 4.76
N VAL A 265 -8.04 -9.96 6.01
CA VAL A 265 -8.78 -10.75 7.02
C VAL A 265 -10.09 -10.06 7.41
N LEU A 266 -10.11 -8.72 7.53
CA LEU A 266 -11.35 -7.95 7.73
C LEU A 266 -12.33 -8.13 6.58
N TRP A 267 -11.81 -8.14 5.35
CA TRP A 267 -12.62 -8.40 4.16
C TRP A 267 -13.17 -9.84 4.14
N ASP A 268 -12.37 -10.85 4.55
CA ASP A 268 -12.81 -12.25 4.64
C ASP A 268 -13.94 -12.43 5.68
N LEU A 269 -13.88 -11.68 6.80
CA LEU A 269 -15.00 -11.62 7.76
C LEU A 269 -16.30 -11.14 7.08
N GLY A 270 -16.22 -10.08 6.29
CA GLY A 270 -17.36 -9.60 5.50
C GLY A 270 -17.89 -10.66 4.52
N ASN A 271 -17.02 -11.40 3.85
CA ASN A 271 -17.39 -12.48 2.95
C ASN A 271 -18.05 -13.66 3.67
N ALA A 272 -17.53 -14.06 4.83
CA ALA A 272 -18.14 -15.11 5.64
C ALA A 272 -19.59 -14.75 6.04
N ILE A 273 -19.81 -13.48 6.41
CA ILE A 273 -21.17 -12.96 6.68
C ILE A 273 -22.05 -13.07 5.42
N GLY A 274 -21.56 -12.59 4.28
CA GLY A 274 -22.32 -12.65 3.02
C GLY A 274 -22.68 -14.06 2.58
N LYS A 275 -21.85 -15.03 2.86
CA LYS A 275 -22.06 -16.46 2.61
C LYS A 275 -22.93 -17.16 3.67
N ARG A 276 -23.31 -16.46 4.75
CA ARG A 276 -23.96 -17.02 5.95
C ARG A 276 -23.12 -18.10 6.64
N ASP A 277 -21.80 -18.04 6.51
CA ASP A 277 -20.88 -18.94 7.19
C ASP A 277 -20.60 -18.41 8.60
N LEU A 278 -21.50 -18.74 9.52
CA LEU A 278 -21.45 -18.27 10.90
C LEU A 278 -20.19 -18.74 11.61
N GLN A 279 -19.81 -20.01 11.43
CA GLN A 279 -18.63 -20.57 12.08
C GLN A 279 -17.37 -19.80 11.66
N ARG A 280 -17.16 -19.65 10.36
CA ARG A 280 -16.02 -18.90 9.81
C ARG A 280 -16.03 -17.44 10.26
N ALA A 281 -17.19 -16.79 10.30
CA ALA A 281 -17.31 -15.42 10.74
C ALA A 281 -16.91 -15.25 12.22
N LEU A 282 -17.34 -16.16 13.09
CA LEU A 282 -16.99 -16.15 14.52
C LEU A 282 -15.49 -16.45 14.74
N ASP A 283 -14.90 -17.40 14.02
CA ASP A 283 -13.49 -17.73 14.08
C ASP A 283 -12.60 -16.54 13.68
N LEU A 284 -12.97 -15.87 12.58
CA LEU A 284 -12.28 -14.66 12.12
C LEU A 284 -12.43 -13.50 13.11
N LEU A 285 -13.63 -13.30 13.63
CA LEU A 285 -13.89 -12.26 14.63
C LEU A 285 -13.06 -12.52 15.89
N GLY A 286 -13.04 -13.75 16.40
CA GLY A 286 -12.24 -14.14 17.56
C GLY A 286 -10.75 -13.91 17.32
N THR A 287 -10.24 -14.29 16.14
CA THR A 287 -8.84 -14.08 15.75
C THR A 287 -8.48 -12.59 15.73
N LEU A 288 -9.32 -11.76 15.11
CA LEU A 288 -9.10 -10.31 15.03
C LEU A 288 -9.14 -9.64 16.41
N MET A 289 -10.06 -10.03 17.27
CA MET A 289 -10.12 -9.53 18.65
C MET A 289 -8.91 -9.98 19.48
N TYR A 290 -8.48 -11.24 19.35
CA TYR A 290 -7.26 -11.73 19.99
C TYR A 290 -6.00 -10.96 19.53
N GLN A 291 -5.96 -10.52 18.28
CA GLN A 291 -4.91 -9.66 17.75
C GLN A 291 -5.00 -8.19 18.23
N GLY A 292 -5.89 -7.89 19.17
CA GLY A 292 -6.05 -6.55 19.75
C GLY A 292 -6.86 -5.57 18.88
N GLN A 293 -7.66 -6.07 17.93
CA GLN A 293 -8.56 -5.20 17.17
C GLN A 293 -9.74 -4.75 18.04
N ASN A 294 -10.09 -3.47 17.92
CA ASN A 294 -11.23 -2.90 18.63
C ASN A 294 -12.55 -3.37 17.99
N ALA A 295 -13.50 -3.82 18.81
CA ALA A 295 -14.80 -4.30 18.36
C ALA A 295 -15.58 -3.27 17.53
N ILE A 296 -15.53 -1.97 17.90
CA ILE A 296 -16.14 -0.87 17.13
C ILE A 296 -15.48 -0.77 15.75
N GLY A 297 -14.14 -0.84 15.70
CA GLY A 297 -13.39 -0.84 14.44
C GLY A 297 -13.77 -2.00 13.53
N LEU A 298 -13.92 -3.22 14.08
CA LEU A 298 -14.36 -4.40 13.33
C LEU A 298 -15.80 -4.23 12.79
N LEU A 299 -16.71 -3.74 13.64
CA LEU A 299 -18.08 -3.47 13.25
C LEU A 299 -18.15 -2.48 12.07
N LEU A 300 -17.45 -1.35 12.18
CA LEU A 300 -17.53 -0.27 11.19
C LEU A 300 -16.70 -0.54 9.92
N ALA A 301 -15.59 -1.27 10.02
CA ALA A 301 -14.71 -1.52 8.88
C ALA A 301 -15.07 -2.78 8.07
N ALA A 302 -15.66 -3.81 8.69
CA ALA A 302 -15.96 -5.08 8.03
C ALA A 302 -17.47 -5.38 7.94
N ILE A 303 -18.18 -5.34 9.06
CA ILE A 303 -19.56 -5.84 9.14
C ILE A 303 -20.54 -4.87 8.47
N VAL A 304 -20.56 -3.61 8.92
CA VAL A 304 -21.49 -2.58 8.41
C VAL A 304 -21.33 -2.37 6.90
N PRO A 305 -20.10 -2.22 6.33
CA PRO A 305 -19.94 -2.06 4.89
C PRO A 305 -20.46 -3.26 4.09
N ARG A 306 -20.30 -4.47 4.64
CA ARG A 306 -20.77 -5.69 3.96
C ARG A 306 -22.29 -5.77 3.93
N VAL A 307 -22.93 -5.60 5.08
CA VAL A 307 -24.39 -5.60 5.19
C VAL A 307 -25.00 -4.50 4.32
N ARG A 308 -24.39 -3.30 4.33
CA ARG A 308 -24.80 -2.19 3.48
C ARG A 308 -24.70 -2.52 1.99
N SER A 309 -23.58 -3.14 1.56
CA SER A 309 -23.38 -3.52 0.15
C SER A 309 -24.43 -4.56 -0.29
N LEU A 310 -24.69 -5.57 0.54
CA LEU A 310 -25.72 -6.57 0.28
C LEU A 310 -27.12 -5.93 0.16
N LEU A 311 -27.48 -5.03 1.07
CA LEU A 311 -28.76 -4.34 1.06
C LEU A 311 -28.93 -3.49 -0.21
N LEU A 312 -27.94 -2.66 -0.53
CA LEU A 312 -27.95 -1.77 -1.69
C LEU A 312 -28.08 -2.56 -3.00
N ILE A 313 -27.29 -3.63 -3.14
CA ILE A 313 -27.32 -4.43 -4.38
C ILE A 313 -28.56 -5.31 -4.48
N LYS A 314 -29.07 -5.80 -3.37
CA LYS A 314 -30.36 -6.53 -3.35
C LYS A 314 -31.51 -5.62 -3.79
N ASP A 315 -31.57 -4.39 -3.27
CA ASP A 315 -32.58 -3.41 -3.63
C ASP A 315 -32.46 -2.97 -5.10
N LEU A 316 -31.25 -2.59 -5.54
CA LEU A 316 -31.00 -2.22 -6.94
C LEU A 316 -31.30 -3.38 -7.90
N GLY A 317 -30.88 -4.59 -7.55
CA GLY A 317 -31.11 -5.78 -8.38
C GLY A 317 -32.58 -6.21 -8.49
N SER A 318 -33.42 -5.80 -7.52
CA SER A 318 -34.87 -6.01 -7.60
C SER A 318 -35.57 -5.03 -8.53
N ARG A 319 -35.01 -3.82 -8.72
CA ARG A 319 -35.61 -2.74 -9.53
C ARG A 319 -34.97 -2.60 -10.90
N HIS A 320 -33.69 -2.98 -11.04
CA HIS A 320 -32.92 -2.77 -12.26
C HIS A 320 -32.15 -4.03 -12.66
N LYS A 321 -31.94 -4.20 -13.97
CA LYS A 321 -31.10 -5.28 -14.50
C LYS A 321 -29.62 -4.90 -14.34
N LEU A 322 -28.91 -5.57 -13.44
CA LEU A 322 -27.47 -5.41 -13.26
C LEU A 322 -26.71 -6.53 -13.99
N ASN A 323 -25.59 -6.17 -14.63
CA ASN A 323 -24.70 -7.18 -15.21
C ASN A 323 -23.98 -7.95 -14.10
N LYS A 324 -24.14 -9.28 -14.09
CA LYS A 324 -23.59 -10.19 -13.06
C LYS A 324 -22.37 -10.97 -13.55
N PHE A 325 -22.03 -10.85 -14.83
CA PHE A 325 -21.04 -11.74 -15.47
C PHE A 325 -19.61 -11.26 -15.29
N ASN A 326 -19.38 -9.95 -15.34
CA ASN A 326 -18.04 -9.39 -15.19
C ASN A 326 -18.08 -7.99 -14.56
N TYR A 327 -16.97 -7.61 -13.95
CA TYR A 327 -16.84 -6.35 -13.21
C TYR A 327 -17.05 -5.10 -14.08
N ASN A 328 -16.46 -5.08 -15.28
CA ASN A 328 -16.60 -3.92 -16.17
C ASN A 328 -18.05 -3.73 -16.64
N GLY A 329 -18.73 -4.83 -16.99
CA GLY A 329 -20.15 -4.79 -17.33
C GLY A 329 -21.04 -4.37 -16.15
N PHE A 330 -20.67 -4.75 -14.93
CA PHE A 330 -21.34 -4.30 -13.72
C PHE A 330 -21.17 -2.79 -13.52
N CYS A 331 -19.97 -2.25 -13.64
CA CYS A 331 -19.72 -0.80 -13.58
C CYS A 331 -20.54 -0.05 -14.62
N ALA A 332 -20.52 -0.51 -15.88
CA ALA A 332 -21.32 0.10 -16.95
C ALA A 332 -22.83 0.05 -16.67
N SER A 333 -23.32 -1.04 -16.04
CA SER A 333 -24.72 -1.12 -15.65
C SER A 333 -25.11 -0.16 -14.53
N LEU A 334 -24.19 0.14 -13.60
CA LEU A 334 -24.39 1.16 -12.57
C LEU A 334 -24.39 2.58 -13.13
N ASP A 335 -23.46 2.87 -14.05
CA ASP A 335 -23.33 4.18 -14.70
C ASP A 335 -24.55 4.50 -15.57
N GLY A 336 -25.23 3.49 -16.09
CA GLY A 336 -26.47 3.63 -16.87
C GLY A 336 -27.75 3.83 -16.04
N LEU A 337 -27.68 3.77 -14.69
CA LEU A 337 -28.85 3.95 -13.84
C LEU A 337 -29.23 5.43 -13.65
N PRO A 338 -30.52 5.73 -13.41
CA PRO A 338 -30.96 7.09 -13.07
C PRO A 338 -30.26 7.63 -11.83
N SER A 339 -29.97 8.93 -11.80
CA SER A 339 -29.33 9.59 -10.65
C SER A 339 -30.09 9.41 -9.34
N SER A 340 -31.42 9.31 -9.38
CA SER A 340 -32.25 9.01 -8.21
C SER A 340 -31.99 7.63 -7.62
N ALA A 341 -31.68 6.64 -8.43
CA ALA A 341 -31.38 5.28 -7.99
C ALA A 341 -29.94 5.16 -7.45
N THR A 342 -29.04 6.04 -7.86
CA THR A 342 -27.61 5.98 -7.55
C THR A 342 -27.12 7.03 -6.55
N ALA A 343 -27.99 7.96 -6.12
CA ALA A 343 -27.63 9.08 -5.24
C ALA A 343 -26.99 8.65 -3.90
N HIS A 344 -27.39 7.49 -3.39
CA HIS A 344 -26.93 6.95 -2.10
C HIS A 344 -25.80 5.92 -2.22
N LEU A 345 -25.36 5.63 -3.45
CA LEU A 345 -24.25 4.69 -3.66
C LEU A 345 -22.91 5.31 -3.29
N PRO A 346 -21.98 4.51 -2.72
CA PRO A 346 -20.65 4.99 -2.40
C PRO A 346 -19.89 5.37 -3.68
N ARG A 347 -19.33 6.58 -3.70
CA ARG A 347 -18.53 7.09 -4.82
C ARG A 347 -17.05 7.04 -4.47
N LYS A 348 -16.21 6.95 -5.50
CA LYS A 348 -14.77 7.15 -5.39
C LYS A 348 -14.47 8.60 -4.99
N LYS A 349 -13.38 8.83 -4.25
CA LYS A 349 -12.98 10.18 -3.78
C LYS A 349 -12.70 11.18 -4.91
N ASP A 350 -12.19 10.67 -6.04
CA ASP A 350 -11.87 11.46 -7.23
C ASP A 350 -13.10 11.84 -8.07
N GLY A 351 -14.29 11.40 -7.64
CA GLY A 351 -15.55 11.66 -8.36
C GLY A 351 -15.71 10.87 -9.68
N THR A 352 -14.75 10.03 -10.04
CA THR A 352 -14.70 9.33 -11.34
C THR A 352 -15.70 8.16 -11.47
N GLY A 353 -16.56 7.92 -10.47
CA GLY A 353 -17.55 6.85 -10.52
C GLY A 353 -17.87 6.26 -9.14
N PHE A 354 -18.52 5.09 -9.16
CA PHE A 354 -18.91 4.40 -7.93
C PHE A 354 -17.76 3.54 -7.37
N ASN A 355 -17.71 3.37 -6.04
CA ASN A 355 -16.91 2.32 -5.43
C ASN A 355 -17.63 0.98 -5.64
N ALA A 356 -17.53 0.43 -6.84
CA ALA A 356 -18.37 -0.65 -7.34
C ALA A 356 -17.88 -2.04 -6.92
N TYR A 357 -16.59 -2.20 -6.59
CA TYR A 357 -16.01 -3.53 -6.37
C TYR A 357 -16.61 -4.28 -5.17
N PRO A 358 -16.77 -3.68 -3.98
CA PRO A 358 -17.45 -4.34 -2.86
C PRO A 358 -18.90 -4.71 -3.18
N MET A 359 -19.58 -3.89 -3.99
CA MET A 359 -20.95 -4.17 -4.44
C MET A 359 -21.01 -5.32 -5.44
N PHE A 360 -20.06 -5.37 -6.38
CA PHE A 360 -19.95 -6.47 -7.34
C PHE A 360 -19.73 -7.82 -6.64
N LEU A 361 -18.88 -7.85 -5.62
CA LEU A 361 -18.62 -9.05 -4.81
C LEU A 361 -19.83 -9.47 -3.96
N ALA A 362 -20.74 -8.55 -3.66
CA ALA A 362 -21.97 -8.85 -2.94
C ALA A 362 -23.04 -9.48 -3.82
N LEU A 363 -23.00 -9.30 -5.15
CA LEU A 363 -24.02 -9.78 -6.08
C LEU A 363 -24.36 -11.26 -5.96
N PRO A 364 -23.40 -12.21 -5.95
CA PRO A 364 -23.70 -13.63 -5.85
C PRO A 364 -24.37 -14.00 -4.52
N GLU A 365 -24.08 -13.23 -3.48
CA GLU A 365 -24.51 -13.51 -2.11
C GLU A 365 -25.88 -12.87 -1.77
N THR A 366 -26.36 -11.96 -2.61
CA THR A 366 -27.69 -11.35 -2.42
C THR A 366 -28.82 -12.37 -2.42
N GLY A 367 -28.63 -13.52 -3.07
CA GLY A 367 -29.56 -14.63 -3.04
C GLY A 367 -29.74 -15.28 -1.66
N ASN A 368 -28.74 -15.14 -0.80
CA ASN A 368 -28.75 -15.73 0.54
C ASN A 368 -29.64 -15.00 1.54
N PHE A 369 -30.13 -13.79 1.22
CA PHE A 369 -30.86 -12.92 2.14
C PHE A 369 -32.15 -12.40 1.53
N THR A 370 -33.17 -12.19 2.35
CA THR A 370 -34.31 -11.35 2.00
C THR A 370 -34.00 -9.87 2.29
N LEU A 371 -34.80 -8.93 1.77
CA LEU A 371 -34.65 -7.51 2.10
C LEU A 371 -34.92 -7.25 3.58
N ASP A 372 -35.92 -7.90 4.17
CA ASP A 372 -36.28 -7.75 5.57
C ASP A 372 -35.18 -8.23 6.51
N GLU A 373 -34.51 -9.36 6.17
CA GLU A 373 -33.32 -9.83 6.91
C GLU A 373 -32.17 -8.82 6.84
N LEU A 374 -31.93 -8.23 5.69
CA LEU A 374 -30.86 -7.22 5.54
C LEU A 374 -31.18 -5.92 6.27
N HIS A 375 -32.44 -5.49 6.30
CA HIS A 375 -32.88 -4.35 7.11
C HIS A 375 -32.71 -4.66 8.60
N ALA A 376 -33.10 -5.85 9.06
CA ALA A 376 -32.94 -6.28 10.44
C ALA A 376 -31.44 -6.36 10.82
N ALA A 377 -30.60 -6.91 9.93
CA ALA A 377 -29.14 -6.96 10.13
C ALA A 377 -28.52 -5.57 10.21
N PHE A 378 -28.95 -4.63 9.37
CA PHE A 378 -28.45 -3.25 9.40
C PHE A 378 -28.85 -2.53 10.70
N LYS A 379 -30.09 -2.74 11.17
CA LYS A 379 -30.56 -2.25 12.47
C LYS A 379 -29.76 -2.86 13.62
N ALA A 380 -29.50 -4.17 13.58
CA ALA A 380 -28.68 -4.84 14.59
C ALA A 380 -27.25 -4.27 14.64
N CYS A 381 -26.68 -3.87 13.49
CA CYS A 381 -25.39 -3.17 13.46
C CYS A 381 -25.45 -1.82 14.18
N LEU A 382 -26.53 -1.05 14.02
CA LEU A 382 -26.72 0.21 14.72
C LEU A 382 -26.85 -0.01 16.24
N ASP A 383 -27.66 -0.98 16.65
CA ASP A 383 -27.86 -1.32 18.07
C ASP A 383 -26.54 -1.78 18.72
N ALA A 384 -25.74 -2.59 17.99
CA ALA A 384 -24.42 -3.00 18.44
C ALA A 384 -23.45 -1.81 18.58
N ASN A 385 -23.46 -0.89 17.62
CA ASN A 385 -22.62 0.32 17.68
C ASN A 385 -22.98 1.18 18.90
N VAL A 386 -24.26 1.41 19.15
CA VAL A 386 -24.72 2.16 20.33
C VAL A 386 -24.23 1.49 21.61
N LYS A 387 -24.43 0.17 21.76
CA LYS A 387 -23.96 -0.58 22.94
C LYS A 387 -22.46 -0.50 23.15
N LEU A 388 -21.66 -0.64 22.08
CA LEU A 388 -20.20 -0.60 22.15
C LEU A 388 -19.65 0.80 22.46
N VAL A 389 -20.38 1.86 22.14
CA VAL A 389 -19.97 3.24 22.43
C VAL A 389 -20.40 3.67 23.83
N THR A 390 -21.50 3.11 24.38
CA THR A 390 -22.07 3.49 25.68
C THR A 390 -21.67 2.57 26.81
N SER A 391 -21.02 1.43 26.56
CA SER A 391 -20.43 0.53 27.56
C SER A 391 -18.98 0.92 27.86
#